data_c2f60bf5c2d9e74c1da77e6c753c5c34
#
_entry.id   c2f60bf5c2d9e74c1da77e6c753c5c34
#
_cell.length_a   1.000
_cell.length_b   1.000
_cell.length_c   1.000
_cell.angle_alpha   90.00
_cell.angle_beta   90.00
_cell.angle_gamma   90.00
#
_symmetry.space_group_name_H-M   'P 1'
#
loop_
_entity.id
_entity.type
_entity.pdbx_description
1 polymer ?
#
loop_
_entity_poly.entity_id
_entity_poly.type
_entity_poly.pdbx_seq_one_letter_code
_entity_poly.pdbx_strand_id
1 'polypeptide(L)'
;MESNNQLYQIVYDYYATRILFGYYKLGESLPTISKISESFQLSVPTVRTALALLEKDRYIITKAPKAAKVIYKVSQDDYFQYASEYLLARKDGLADIGRVNLWLFGPLLDAGIRQWNENDWNMCWQEIKNYDSDAVSYTHLTLPT
;
A
#
# COMPACT_ATOMS: atom_id res chain seq x y z
N MET A 1 20.62 -19.34 14.29
CA MET A 1 21.07 -18.04 13.70
C MET A 1 20.15 -17.49 12.61
N GLU A 2 19.11 -18.22 12.20
CA GLU A 2 18.15 -17.79 11.13
C GLU A 2 17.10 -16.77 11.59
N SER A 3 16.76 -16.72 12.89
CA SER A 3 15.67 -15.85 13.36
C SER A 3 15.96 -14.33 13.29
N ASN A 4 17.23 -13.94 13.35
CA ASN A 4 17.58 -12.51 13.31
C ASN A 4 17.55 -11.95 11.88
N ASN A 5 17.66 -12.82 10.87
CA ASN A 5 17.64 -12.44 9.45
C ASN A 5 16.22 -12.11 8.97
N GLN A 6 15.19 -12.61 9.64
CA GLN A 6 13.78 -12.37 9.31
C GLN A 6 13.22 -11.08 9.93
N LEU A 7 13.73 -10.65 11.07
CA LEU A 7 13.15 -9.53 11.83
C LEU A 7 13.40 -8.16 11.16
N TYR A 8 14.59 -7.91 10.60
CA TYR A 8 14.83 -6.67 9.87
C TYR A 8 14.02 -6.62 8.57
N GLN A 9 13.76 -7.80 7.97
CA GLN A 9 12.96 -7.88 6.75
C GLN A 9 11.54 -7.38 6.96
N ILE A 10 10.94 -7.66 8.12
CA ILE A 10 9.61 -7.18 8.49
C ILE A 10 9.58 -5.64 8.47
N VAL A 11 10.59 -5.00 9.05
CA VAL A 11 10.69 -3.53 9.07
C VAL A 11 10.94 -2.98 7.67
N TYR A 12 11.82 -3.62 6.91
CA TYR A 12 12.10 -3.26 5.52
C TYR A 12 10.83 -3.32 4.68
N ASP A 13 10.13 -4.47 4.65
CA ASP A 13 8.91 -4.68 3.87
C ASP A 13 7.80 -3.69 4.25
N TYR A 14 7.67 -3.42 5.55
CA TYR A 14 6.69 -2.46 6.06
C TYR A 14 6.90 -1.06 5.48
N TYR A 15 8.14 -0.55 5.49
CA TYR A 15 8.42 0.80 5.01
C TYR A 15 8.54 0.85 3.48
N ALA A 16 9.15 -0.15 2.84
CA ALA A 16 9.20 -0.25 1.39
C ALA A 16 7.79 -0.24 0.78
N THR A 17 6.90 -1.08 1.28
CA THR A 17 5.50 -1.14 0.86
C THR A 17 4.80 0.21 1.02
N ARG A 18 4.97 0.87 2.17
CA ARG A 18 4.34 2.18 2.43
C ARG A 18 4.86 3.30 1.56
N ILE A 19 6.13 3.27 1.21
CA ILE A 19 6.73 4.22 0.27
C ILE A 19 6.20 3.95 -1.15
N LEU A 20 6.19 2.69 -1.58
CA LEU A 20 5.71 2.29 -2.91
C LEU A 20 4.23 2.59 -3.13
N PHE A 21 3.40 2.41 -2.10
CA PHE A 21 1.98 2.76 -2.15
C PHE A 21 1.67 4.23 -1.79
N GLY A 22 2.70 5.08 -1.69
CA GLY A 22 2.54 6.52 -1.52
C GLY A 22 2.07 6.98 -0.14
N TYR A 23 2.09 6.09 0.87
CA TYR A 23 1.79 6.48 2.25
C TYR A 23 2.84 7.45 2.79
N TYR A 24 4.11 7.22 2.46
CA TYR A 24 5.20 8.18 2.65
C TYR A 24 5.57 8.78 1.30
N LYS A 25 5.41 10.09 1.18
CA LYS A 25 5.69 10.84 -0.05
C LYS A 25 7.15 11.24 -0.15
N LEU A 26 7.60 11.52 -1.37
CA LEU A 26 8.92 12.09 -1.63
C LEU A 26 9.18 13.31 -0.71
N GLY A 27 10.28 13.26 0.01
CA GLY A 27 10.71 14.32 0.92
C GLY A 27 10.16 14.22 2.34
N GLU A 28 9.23 13.31 2.62
CA GLU A 28 8.76 13.05 3.99
C GLU A 28 9.79 12.28 4.81
N SER A 29 9.73 12.45 6.11
CA SER A 29 10.64 11.79 7.05
C SER A 29 9.96 10.56 7.66
N LEU A 30 10.68 9.45 7.71
CA LEU A 30 10.28 8.29 8.48
C LEU A 30 10.37 8.60 10.00
N PRO A 31 9.70 7.80 10.85
CA PRO A 31 9.90 7.89 12.28
C PRO A 31 11.37 7.69 12.66
N THR A 32 11.77 8.19 13.83
CA THR A 32 13.14 7.98 14.35
C THR A 32 13.39 6.51 14.64
N ILE A 33 14.66 6.10 14.60
CA ILE A 33 15.07 4.72 14.91
C ILE A 33 14.50 4.23 16.24
N SER A 34 14.50 5.09 17.27
CA SER A 34 13.93 4.77 18.58
C SER A 34 12.42 4.49 18.52
N LYS A 35 11.67 5.31 17.78
CA LYS A 35 10.23 5.10 17.59
C LYS A 35 9.93 3.83 16.81
N ILE A 36 10.74 3.53 15.79
CA ILE A 36 10.61 2.29 15.02
C ILE A 36 10.92 1.08 15.90
N SER A 37 12.01 1.14 16.65
CA SER A 37 12.41 0.10 17.60
C SER A 37 11.31 -0.19 18.62
N GLU A 38 10.71 0.84 19.18
CA GLU A 38 9.60 0.72 20.12
C GLU A 38 8.33 0.14 19.46
N SER A 39 7.95 0.66 18.30
CA SER A 39 6.72 0.23 17.59
C SER A 39 6.77 -1.23 17.16
N PHE A 40 7.94 -1.73 16.75
CA PHE A 40 8.12 -3.12 16.32
C PHE A 40 8.62 -4.03 17.44
N GLN A 41 8.93 -3.50 18.61
CA GLN A 41 9.56 -4.23 19.71
C GLN A 41 10.87 -4.94 19.28
N LEU A 42 11.65 -4.28 18.44
CA LEU A 42 12.90 -4.79 17.89
C LEU A 42 14.09 -3.98 18.38
N SER A 43 15.26 -4.62 18.36
CA SER A 43 16.50 -3.95 18.75
C SER A 43 16.88 -2.82 17.78
N VAL A 44 17.52 -1.78 18.30
CA VAL A 44 18.05 -0.66 17.48
C VAL A 44 18.97 -1.15 16.35
N PRO A 45 19.90 -2.11 16.56
CA PRO A 45 20.70 -2.69 15.48
C PRO A 45 19.86 -3.30 14.36
N THR A 46 18.80 -4.06 14.70
CA THR A 46 17.89 -4.68 13.72
C THR A 46 17.21 -3.61 12.87
N VAL A 47 16.71 -2.55 13.48
CA VAL A 47 16.10 -1.41 12.77
C VAL A 47 17.12 -0.71 11.86
N ARG A 48 18.35 -0.51 12.33
CA ARG A 48 19.41 0.08 11.51
C ARG A 48 19.71 -0.74 10.27
N THR A 49 19.74 -2.07 10.40
CA THR A 49 19.94 -2.98 9.26
C THR A 49 18.82 -2.80 8.23
N ALA A 50 17.56 -2.75 8.66
CA ALA A 50 16.43 -2.51 7.77
C ALA A 50 16.52 -1.16 7.04
N LEU A 51 16.84 -0.09 7.77
CA LEU A 51 17.00 1.24 7.17
C LEU A 51 18.19 1.31 6.22
N ALA A 52 19.29 0.62 6.51
CA ALA A 52 20.44 0.54 5.63
C ALA A 52 20.10 -0.17 4.30
N LEU A 53 19.24 -1.18 4.33
CA LEU A 53 18.72 -1.83 3.12
C LEU A 53 17.80 -0.90 2.33
N LEU A 54 16.87 -0.20 2.99
CA LEU A 54 16.03 0.81 2.33
C LEU A 54 16.87 1.92 1.67
N GLU A 55 17.97 2.31 2.30
CA GLU A 55 18.90 3.28 1.72
C GLU A 55 19.69 2.72 0.54
N LYS A 56 20.16 1.47 0.65
CA LYS A 56 20.81 0.74 -0.44
C LYS A 56 19.91 0.63 -1.68
N ASP A 57 18.62 0.35 -1.46
CA ASP A 57 17.60 0.21 -2.51
C ASP A 57 17.00 1.57 -2.94
N ARG A 58 17.61 2.68 -2.47
CA ARG A 58 17.26 4.07 -2.83
C ARG A 58 15.83 4.50 -2.50
N TYR A 59 15.22 3.88 -1.50
CA TYR A 59 13.93 4.37 -0.98
C TYR A 59 14.10 5.60 -0.10
N ILE A 60 15.16 5.64 0.69
CA ILE A 60 15.41 6.68 1.68
C ILE A 60 16.87 7.15 1.62
N ILE A 61 17.13 8.27 2.29
CA ILE A 61 18.47 8.73 2.64
C ILE A 61 18.54 8.99 4.14
N THR A 62 19.58 8.48 4.78
CA THR A 62 19.85 8.70 6.20
C THR A 62 20.91 9.78 6.36
N LYS A 63 20.55 10.90 6.99
CA LYS A 63 21.51 11.97 7.36
C LYS A 63 21.49 12.13 8.88
N ALA A 64 22.38 11.40 9.56
CA ALA A 64 22.53 11.55 11.00
C ALA A 64 22.82 13.02 11.38
N PRO A 65 22.23 13.56 12.47
CA PRO A 65 21.37 12.91 13.48
C PRO A 65 19.87 12.92 13.15
N LYS A 66 19.48 13.30 11.94
CA LYS A 66 18.08 13.47 11.52
C LYS A 66 17.43 12.14 11.18
N ALA A 67 16.09 12.12 11.24
CA ALA A 67 15.30 11.00 10.76
C ALA A 67 15.54 10.74 9.27
N ALA A 68 15.43 9.48 8.84
CA ALA A 68 15.57 9.08 7.43
C ALA A 68 14.51 9.78 6.58
N LYS A 69 14.88 10.22 5.40
CA LYS A 69 14.02 10.97 4.47
C LYS A 69 13.75 10.16 3.22
N VAL A 70 12.50 10.10 2.78
CA VAL A 70 12.11 9.42 1.55
C VAL A 70 12.64 10.18 0.34
N ILE A 71 13.36 9.48 -0.51
CA ILE A 71 13.91 10.00 -1.79
C ILE A 71 13.34 9.29 -3.01
N TYR A 72 12.61 8.19 -2.80
CA TYR A 72 12.00 7.43 -3.86
C TYR A 72 10.78 8.19 -4.41
N LYS A 73 10.76 8.37 -5.73
CA LYS A 73 9.60 8.90 -6.44
C LYS A 73 8.93 7.72 -7.15
N VAL A 74 7.76 7.36 -6.66
CA VAL A 74 6.95 6.29 -7.27
C VAL A 74 6.58 6.70 -8.69
N SER A 75 6.94 5.88 -9.67
CA SER A 75 6.40 5.96 -11.02
C SER A 75 5.12 5.13 -11.09
N GLN A 76 4.27 5.40 -12.09
CA GLN A 76 3.04 4.64 -12.28
C GLN A 76 3.35 3.19 -12.66
N ASP A 77 4.40 2.98 -13.45
CA ASP A 77 4.83 1.63 -13.87
C ASP A 77 5.39 0.82 -12.70
N ASP A 78 6.25 1.42 -11.86
CA ASP A 78 6.77 0.78 -10.64
C ASP A 78 5.64 0.38 -9.70
N TYR A 79 4.63 1.24 -9.54
CA TYR A 79 3.46 0.96 -8.71
C TYR A 79 2.70 -0.27 -9.22
N PHE A 80 2.40 -0.35 -10.51
CA PHE A 80 1.67 -1.48 -11.09
C PHE A 80 2.46 -2.79 -11.02
N GLN A 81 3.76 -2.74 -11.33
CA GLN A 81 4.62 -3.91 -11.23
C GLN A 81 4.65 -4.44 -9.80
N TYR A 82 4.95 -3.58 -8.83
CA TYR A 82 5.03 -3.96 -7.43
C TYR A 82 3.69 -4.43 -6.87
N ALA A 83 2.59 -3.76 -7.21
CA ALA A 83 1.25 -4.17 -6.80
C ALA A 83 0.92 -5.56 -7.33
N SER A 84 1.25 -5.85 -8.58
CA SER A 84 1.03 -7.16 -9.19
C SER A 84 1.83 -8.25 -8.48
N GLU A 85 3.12 -8.04 -8.23
CA GLU A 85 3.98 -8.99 -7.52
C GLU A 85 3.50 -9.21 -6.08
N TYR A 86 3.14 -8.13 -5.39
CA TYR A 86 2.61 -8.18 -4.02
C TYR A 86 1.31 -8.98 -3.94
N LEU A 87 0.40 -8.75 -4.89
CA LEU A 87 -0.88 -9.44 -4.97
C LEU A 87 -0.70 -10.91 -5.32
N LEU A 88 0.17 -11.23 -6.27
CA LEU A 88 0.49 -12.61 -6.66
C LEU A 88 1.09 -13.41 -5.51
N ALA A 89 1.99 -12.81 -4.74
CA ALA A 89 2.59 -13.45 -3.57
C ALA A 89 1.58 -13.75 -2.44
N ARG A 90 0.43 -13.07 -2.44
CA ARG A 90 -0.63 -13.16 -1.42
C ARG A 90 -1.99 -13.61 -1.97
N LYS A 91 -1.99 -14.29 -3.10
CA LYS A 91 -3.21 -14.73 -3.80
C LYS A 91 -4.21 -15.47 -2.90
N ASP A 92 -3.72 -16.30 -1.98
CA ASP A 92 -4.59 -17.06 -1.08
C ASP A 92 -5.30 -16.14 -0.06
N GLY A 93 -4.58 -15.17 0.51
CA GLY A 93 -5.16 -14.15 1.38
C GLY A 93 -6.16 -13.25 0.66
N LEU A 94 -5.91 -12.93 -0.62
CA LEU A 94 -6.86 -12.18 -1.45
C LEU A 94 -8.14 -12.97 -1.73
N ALA A 95 -8.02 -14.29 -1.96
CA ALA A 95 -9.17 -15.17 -2.13
C ALA A 95 -10.03 -15.21 -0.85
N ASP A 96 -9.40 -15.19 0.33
CA ASP A 96 -10.10 -15.13 1.61
C ASP A 96 -10.80 -13.77 1.82
N ILE A 97 -10.14 -12.66 1.50
CA ILE A 97 -10.74 -11.32 1.51
C ILE A 97 -11.93 -11.26 0.54
N GLY A 98 -11.78 -11.84 -0.67
CA GLY A 98 -12.85 -11.93 -1.65
C GLY A 98 -14.07 -12.70 -1.11
N ARG A 99 -13.85 -13.82 -0.43
CA ARG A 99 -14.93 -14.60 0.21
C ARG A 99 -15.62 -13.82 1.32
N VAL A 100 -14.86 -13.17 2.20
CA VAL A 100 -15.42 -12.32 3.27
C VAL A 100 -16.22 -11.16 2.66
N ASN A 101 -15.73 -10.54 1.61
CA ASN A 101 -16.47 -9.49 0.91
C ASN A 101 -17.81 -10.01 0.35
N LEU A 102 -17.83 -11.17 -0.30
CA LEU A 102 -19.06 -11.76 -0.81
C LEU A 102 -20.07 -12.04 0.31
N TRP A 103 -19.62 -12.50 1.47
CA TRP A 103 -20.51 -12.82 2.60
C TRP A 103 -21.02 -11.60 3.35
N LEU A 104 -20.23 -10.55 3.45
CA LEU A 104 -20.57 -9.34 4.20
C LEU A 104 -21.13 -8.25 3.29
N PHE A 105 -20.49 -7.99 2.18
CA PHE A 105 -20.78 -6.84 1.34
C PHE A 105 -22.11 -6.99 0.61
N GLY A 106 -22.42 -8.19 0.10
CA GLY A 106 -23.67 -8.48 -0.58
C GLY A 106 -24.90 -8.19 0.30
N PRO A 107 -25.01 -8.83 1.47
CA PRO A 107 -26.13 -8.59 2.39
C PRO A 107 -26.20 -7.16 2.92
N LEU A 108 -25.05 -6.51 3.19
CA LEU A 108 -25.01 -5.11 3.64
C LEU A 108 -25.47 -4.15 2.54
N LEU A 109 -25.07 -4.40 1.31
CA LEU A 109 -25.46 -3.61 0.15
C LEU A 109 -26.98 -3.78 -0.11
N ASP A 110 -27.50 -5.00 -0.08
CA ASP A 110 -28.93 -5.27 -0.24
C ASP A 110 -29.77 -4.59 0.86
N ALA A 111 -29.32 -4.68 2.11
CA ALA A 111 -29.98 -4.02 3.22
C ALA A 111 -29.90 -2.48 3.10
N GLY A 112 -28.80 -1.93 2.62
CA GLY A 112 -28.63 -0.50 2.39
C GLY A 112 -29.50 -0.02 1.24
N ILE A 113 -29.48 -0.70 0.10
CA ILE A 113 -30.23 -0.35 -1.11
C ILE A 113 -31.74 -0.37 -0.85
N ARG A 114 -32.23 -1.29 -0.03
CA ARG A 114 -33.66 -1.33 0.36
C ARG A 114 -34.13 -0.09 1.11
N GLN A 115 -33.23 0.67 1.71
CA GLN A 115 -33.52 1.91 2.42
C GLN A 115 -33.34 3.16 1.55
N TRP A 116 -32.84 3.00 0.30
CA TRP A 116 -32.60 4.10 -0.61
C TRP A 116 -33.89 4.72 -1.10
N ASN A 117 -33.93 6.03 -1.08
CA ASN A 117 -34.96 6.84 -1.70
C ASN A 117 -34.55 7.25 -3.15
N GLU A 118 -35.43 7.94 -3.82
CA GLU A 118 -35.21 8.36 -5.21
C GLU A 118 -33.99 9.30 -5.39
N ASN A 119 -33.70 10.10 -4.37
CA ASN A 119 -32.53 10.98 -4.38
C ASN A 119 -31.21 10.18 -4.25
N ASP A 120 -31.18 9.13 -3.42
CA ASP A 120 -30.02 8.27 -3.24
C ASP A 120 -29.68 7.54 -4.56
N TRP A 121 -30.72 7.06 -5.27
CA TRP A 121 -30.57 6.46 -6.59
C TRP A 121 -30.03 7.46 -7.62
N ASN A 122 -30.53 8.68 -7.63
CA ASN A 122 -30.07 9.74 -8.55
C ASN A 122 -28.61 10.12 -8.29
N MET A 123 -28.20 10.22 -7.03
CA MET A 123 -26.79 10.47 -6.67
C MET A 123 -25.90 9.31 -7.13
N CYS A 124 -26.29 8.07 -6.89
CA CYS A 124 -25.52 6.91 -7.32
C CYS A 124 -25.35 6.88 -8.86
N TRP A 125 -26.41 7.16 -9.61
CA TRP A 125 -26.37 7.24 -11.07
C TRP A 125 -25.46 8.35 -11.59
N GLN A 126 -25.43 9.50 -10.92
CA GLN A 126 -24.51 10.57 -11.29
C GLN A 126 -23.05 10.18 -11.08
N GLU A 127 -22.74 9.52 -9.95
CA GLU A 127 -21.39 9.03 -9.67
C GLU A 127 -20.96 7.97 -10.69
N ILE A 128 -21.84 7.02 -11.05
CA ILE A 128 -21.55 6.01 -12.07
C ILE A 128 -21.27 6.65 -13.43
N LYS A 129 -22.05 7.65 -13.83
CA LYS A 129 -21.84 8.38 -15.09
C LYS A 129 -20.54 9.15 -15.09
N ASN A 130 -20.19 9.79 -13.98
CA ASN A 130 -18.91 10.49 -13.84
C ASN A 130 -17.73 9.53 -13.90
N TYR A 131 -17.85 8.35 -13.25
CA TYR A 131 -16.84 7.31 -13.30
C TYR A 131 -16.61 6.77 -14.71
N ASP A 132 -17.68 6.53 -15.49
CA ASP A 132 -17.57 6.07 -16.87
C ASP A 132 -16.90 7.12 -17.78
N SER A 133 -17.13 8.40 -17.54
CA SER A 133 -16.47 9.47 -18.29
C SER A 133 -14.97 9.55 -18.02
N ASP A 134 -14.55 9.27 -16.80
CA ASP A 134 -13.15 9.24 -16.41
C ASP A 134 -12.47 7.89 -16.76
N ALA A 135 -13.20 6.78 -16.72
CA ALA A 135 -12.71 5.45 -17.08
C ALA A 135 -12.36 5.32 -18.58
N VAL A 136 -13.01 6.05 -19.46
CA VAL A 136 -12.66 6.12 -20.89
C VAL A 136 -11.25 6.72 -21.10
N SER A 137 -10.74 7.50 -20.16
CA SER A 137 -9.36 8.01 -20.16
C SER A 137 -8.31 6.92 -19.84
N TYR A 138 -8.71 5.80 -19.22
CA TYR A 138 -7.80 4.71 -18.83
C TYR A 138 -7.82 3.51 -19.79
N THR A 139 -8.79 3.42 -20.69
CA THR A 139 -8.92 2.29 -21.65
C THR A 139 -7.97 2.35 -22.85
N HIS A 140 -7.10 3.35 -22.93
CA HIS A 140 -6.00 3.38 -23.91
C HIS A 140 -4.72 2.66 -23.45
N LEU A 141 -4.75 1.94 -22.34
CA LEU A 141 -3.71 0.97 -22.01
C LEU A 141 -3.98 -0.30 -22.81
N THR A 142 -3.45 -0.31 -24.03
CA THR A 142 -3.36 -1.51 -24.88
C THR A 142 -2.66 -2.61 -24.10
N LEU A 143 -3.38 -3.69 -23.83
CA LEU A 143 -2.79 -4.95 -23.41
C LEU A 143 -1.79 -5.37 -24.49
N PRO A 144 -0.55 -5.72 -24.15
CA PRO A 144 0.38 -6.29 -25.12
C PRO A 144 -0.19 -7.63 -25.60
N THR A 145 -0.29 -7.77 -26.92
CA THR A 145 -0.63 -9.01 -27.64
C THR A 145 0.43 -10.08 -27.46
#